data_f6f5dc8326909dc61f0398e44c8ce03d
#
_entry.id   f6f5dc8326909dc61f0398e44c8ce03d
#
_cell.length_a   1.000
_cell.length_b   1.000
_cell.length_c   1.000
_cell.angle_alpha   90.00
_cell.angle_beta   90.00
_cell.angle_gamma   90.00
#
_symmetry.space_group_name_H-M   'P 1'
#
loop_
_entity.id
_entity.type
_entity.pdbx_description
1 polymer ?
#
loop_
_entity_poly.entity_id
_entity_poly.type
_entity_poly.pdbx_seq_one_letter_code
_entity_poly.pdbx_strand_id
1 'polypeptide(L)'
;MVVLLLVATLVALVYYYPEKFICVDSGPVTGDVIVVLGGGLRERPVRAAELFKQHAAPRIIITGFGDDEINRQILLQNGVPASAIEVENKSQSTRDNAEFTIKLLRAEHARRVILVTSWYHSRRALKTFEHYAPDLTFYSRPSYYAFDWKDWPKHGNEHRMRMEFLKLPGYWLWYGVNPF
;
A
#
# COMPACT_ATOMS: atom_id res chain seq x y z
N MET A 1 7.76 -27.65 26.63
CA MET A 1 9.06 -26.96 26.36
C MET A 1 9.27 -26.64 24.90
N VAL A 2 9.21 -27.60 23.96
CA VAL A 2 9.41 -27.38 22.51
C VAL A 2 8.43 -26.34 21.93
N VAL A 3 7.13 -26.42 22.22
CA VAL A 3 6.12 -25.47 21.71
C VAL A 3 6.42 -24.04 22.18
N LEU A 4 6.80 -23.84 23.45
CA LEU A 4 7.16 -22.53 23.98
C LEU A 4 8.40 -21.94 23.27
N LEU A 5 9.39 -22.77 22.97
CA LEU A 5 10.57 -22.35 22.23
C LEU A 5 10.20 -21.95 20.79
N LEU A 6 9.34 -22.71 20.11
CA LEU A 6 8.87 -22.37 18.76
C LEU A 6 8.09 -21.04 18.73
N VAL A 7 7.22 -20.84 19.70
CA VAL A 7 6.47 -19.57 19.83
C VAL A 7 7.42 -18.41 20.11
N ALA A 8 8.36 -18.57 21.03
CA ALA A 8 9.35 -17.52 21.33
C ALA A 8 10.23 -17.20 20.12
N THR A 9 10.65 -18.21 19.36
CA THR A 9 11.41 -18.02 18.12
C THR A 9 10.58 -17.27 17.07
N LEU A 10 9.32 -17.65 16.88
CA LEU A 10 8.42 -16.95 15.94
C LEU A 10 8.24 -15.49 16.33
N VAL A 11 7.98 -15.22 17.63
CA VAL A 11 7.84 -13.85 18.14
C VAL A 11 9.12 -13.04 17.91
N ALA A 12 10.29 -13.63 18.16
CA ALA A 12 11.57 -12.99 17.91
C ALA A 12 11.77 -12.71 16.40
N LEU A 13 11.45 -13.66 15.51
CA LEU A 13 11.53 -13.46 14.06
C LEU A 13 10.62 -12.33 13.59
N VAL A 14 9.36 -12.29 14.06
CA VAL A 14 8.42 -11.20 13.73
C VAL A 14 8.92 -9.86 14.27
N TYR A 15 9.51 -9.85 15.45
CA TYR A 15 10.04 -8.63 16.07
C TYR A 15 11.26 -8.08 15.32
N TYR A 16 12.22 -8.96 14.94
CA TYR A 16 13.46 -8.54 14.30
C TYR A 16 13.37 -8.41 12.77
N TYR A 17 12.42 -9.09 12.13
CA TYR A 17 12.27 -9.09 10.66
C TYR A 17 10.82 -8.83 10.24
N PRO A 18 10.18 -7.72 10.71
CA PRO A 18 8.76 -7.47 10.44
C PRO A 18 8.45 -7.35 8.95
N GLU A 19 9.38 -6.84 8.15
CA GLU A 19 9.20 -6.69 6.71
C GLU A 19 8.95 -8.03 6.00
N LYS A 20 9.52 -9.13 6.47
CA LYS A 20 9.28 -10.47 5.89
C LYS A 20 7.82 -10.91 6.02
N PHE A 21 7.11 -10.38 7.02
CA PHE A 21 5.74 -10.79 7.35
C PHE A 21 4.69 -9.83 6.81
N ILE A 22 4.99 -8.53 6.70
CA ILE A 22 3.98 -7.51 6.35
C ILE A 22 4.28 -6.73 5.08
N CYS A 23 5.50 -6.82 4.54
CA CYS A 23 5.85 -6.19 3.27
C CYS A 23 5.62 -7.15 2.09
N VAL A 24 5.07 -6.59 1.01
CA VAL A 24 5.01 -7.23 -0.30
C VAL A 24 5.51 -6.22 -1.33
N ASP A 25 6.54 -6.58 -2.09
CA ASP A 25 6.99 -5.83 -3.26
C ASP A 25 7.03 -6.78 -4.45
N SER A 26 6.27 -6.48 -5.48
CA SER A 26 6.16 -7.27 -6.70
C SER A 26 7.36 -7.09 -7.66
N GLY A 27 8.32 -6.23 -7.29
CA GLY A 27 9.44 -5.91 -8.17
C GLY A 27 9.03 -5.06 -9.38
N PRO A 28 9.91 -4.90 -10.38
CA PRO A 28 9.61 -4.13 -11.59
C PRO A 28 8.43 -4.73 -12.37
N VAL A 29 7.38 -3.94 -12.53
CA VAL A 29 6.14 -4.33 -13.23
C VAL A 29 5.59 -3.12 -14.00
N THR A 30 4.78 -3.40 -15.02
CA THR A 30 3.98 -2.40 -15.73
C THR A 30 2.49 -2.70 -15.55
N GLY A 31 1.69 -1.66 -15.53
CA GLY A 31 0.24 -1.76 -15.38
C GLY A 31 -0.48 -0.68 -16.19
N ASP A 32 -1.81 -0.66 -16.07
CA ASP A 32 -2.67 0.32 -16.72
C ASP A 32 -2.76 1.60 -15.89
N VAL A 33 -2.63 1.47 -14.55
CA VAL A 33 -2.77 2.58 -13.61
C VAL A 33 -1.95 2.32 -12.34
N ILE A 34 -1.44 3.39 -11.74
CA ILE A 34 -0.87 3.42 -10.39
C ILE A 34 -1.93 3.93 -9.43
N VAL A 35 -2.19 3.23 -8.35
CA VAL A 35 -3.10 3.65 -7.27
C VAL A 35 -2.28 3.99 -6.03
N VAL A 36 -2.36 5.25 -5.60
CA VAL A 36 -1.68 5.76 -4.40
C VAL A 36 -2.66 5.81 -3.25
N LEU A 37 -2.41 5.01 -2.22
CA LEU A 37 -3.26 4.99 -1.02
C LEU A 37 -2.90 6.15 -0.09
N GLY A 38 -3.89 6.91 0.35
CA GLY A 38 -3.78 7.94 1.37
C GLY A 38 -3.28 7.40 2.72
N GLY A 39 -3.03 8.30 3.65
CA GLY A 39 -2.54 7.97 5.00
C GLY A 39 -1.46 8.93 5.51
N GLY A 40 -1.37 10.13 4.95
CA GLY A 40 -0.59 11.26 5.45
C GLY A 40 0.93 11.12 5.28
N LEU A 41 1.40 10.33 4.33
CA LEU A 41 2.83 10.07 4.14
C LEU A 41 3.30 10.51 2.75
N ARG A 42 4.18 11.51 2.72
CA ARG A 42 4.71 12.12 1.50
C ARG A 42 5.47 11.16 0.58
N GLU A 43 6.01 10.07 1.10
CA GLU A 43 6.80 9.10 0.33
C GLU A 43 5.97 8.34 -0.69
N ARG A 44 4.67 8.15 -0.43
CA ARG A 44 3.79 7.43 -1.33
C ARG A 44 3.62 8.13 -2.67
N PRO A 45 3.20 9.41 -2.73
CA PRO A 45 3.11 10.12 -3.99
C PRO A 45 4.48 10.34 -4.65
N VAL A 46 5.57 10.52 -3.89
CA VAL A 46 6.92 10.56 -4.46
C VAL A 46 7.24 9.24 -5.17
N ARG A 47 6.99 8.10 -4.50
CA ARG A 47 7.18 6.77 -5.10
C ARG A 47 6.34 6.56 -6.35
N ALA A 48 5.09 7.00 -6.35
CA ALA A 48 4.21 6.91 -7.51
C ALA A 48 4.72 7.77 -8.68
N ALA A 49 5.24 8.97 -8.41
CA ALA A 49 5.83 9.82 -9.43
C ALA A 49 7.11 9.19 -10.05
N GLU A 50 7.93 8.52 -9.24
CA GLU A 50 9.08 7.74 -9.74
C GLU A 50 8.65 6.64 -10.71
N LEU A 51 7.64 5.84 -10.33
CA LEU A 51 7.09 4.78 -11.16
C LEU A 51 6.47 5.32 -12.45
N PHE A 52 5.77 6.45 -12.37
CA PHE A 52 5.22 7.14 -13.55
C PHE A 52 6.34 7.57 -14.52
N LYS A 53 7.41 8.19 -14.02
CA LYS A 53 8.59 8.57 -14.83
C LYS A 53 9.31 7.36 -15.44
N GLN A 54 9.24 6.21 -14.80
CA GLN A 54 9.74 4.93 -15.30
C GLN A 54 8.78 4.27 -16.31
N HIS A 55 7.70 4.94 -16.68
CA HIS A 55 6.66 4.42 -17.57
C HIS A 55 6.01 3.13 -17.06
N ALA A 56 5.96 2.94 -15.74
CA ALA A 56 5.30 1.77 -15.15
C ALA A 56 3.78 1.75 -15.39
N ALA A 57 3.14 2.93 -15.48
CA ALA A 57 1.76 3.10 -15.93
C ALA A 57 1.53 4.54 -16.44
N PRO A 58 0.55 4.75 -17.35
CA PRO A 58 0.29 6.06 -17.94
C PRO A 58 -0.52 7.01 -17.05
N ARG A 59 -1.10 6.52 -15.94
CA ARG A 59 -2.00 7.30 -15.08
C ARG A 59 -1.85 6.95 -13.61
N ILE A 60 -2.31 7.88 -12.75
CA ILE A 60 -2.29 7.74 -11.29
C ILE A 60 -3.67 8.05 -10.73
N ILE A 61 -4.20 7.18 -9.87
CA ILE A 61 -5.37 7.45 -9.02
C ILE A 61 -4.87 7.64 -7.60
N ILE A 62 -5.21 8.77 -6.98
CA ILE A 62 -5.05 8.99 -5.54
C ILE A 62 -6.33 8.52 -4.87
N THR A 63 -6.25 7.69 -3.83
CA THR A 63 -7.40 7.24 -3.05
C THR A 63 -7.20 7.47 -1.56
N GLY A 64 -8.18 8.09 -0.91
CA GLY A 64 -8.16 8.39 0.53
C GLY A 64 -8.61 9.81 0.84
N PHE A 65 -9.34 9.96 1.94
CA PHE A 65 -9.85 11.23 2.42
C PHE A 65 -8.80 12.01 3.23
N GLY A 66 -8.70 13.32 3.00
CA GLY A 66 -8.03 14.28 3.88
C GLY A 66 -6.57 14.61 3.56
N ASP A 67 -5.89 13.82 2.73
CA ASP A 67 -4.53 14.11 2.25
C ASP A 67 -4.40 14.08 0.71
N ASP A 68 -5.53 13.96 0.03
CA ASP A 68 -5.65 13.88 -1.42
C ASP A 68 -5.02 15.08 -2.13
N GLU A 69 -5.30 16.31 -1.68
CA GLU A 69 -4.74 17.51 -2.29
C GLU A 69 -3.22 17.60 -2.05
N ILE A 70 -2.72 17.23 -0.86
CA ILE A 70 -1.29 17.19 -0.57
C ILE A 70 -0.59 16.17 -1.49
N ASN A 71 -1.17 14.99 -1.63
CA ASN A 71 -0.65 13.94 -2.51
C ASN A 71 -0.63 14.41 -3.97
N ARG A 72 -1.70 15.09 -4.41
CA ARG A 72 -1.79 15.67 -5.75
C ARG A 72 -0.71 16.72 -6.01
N GLN A 73 -0.49 17.64 -5.06
CA GLN A 73 0.56 18.66 -5.16
C GLN A 73 1.95 18.03 -5.26
N ILE A 74 2.23 16.98 -4.47
CA ILE A 74 3.52 16.28 -4.54
C ILE A 74 3.71 15.61 -5.90
N LEU A 75 2.69 14.99 -6.48
CA LEU A 75 2.76 14.41 -7.83
C LEU A 75 3.08 15.48 -8.88
N LEU A 76 2.37 16.62 -8.85
CA LEU A 76 2.60 17.75 -9.76
C LEU A 76 4.03 18.30 -9.64
N GLN A 77 4.50 18.54 -8.41
CA GLN A 77 5.87 18.99 -8.13
C GLN A 77 6.94 18.01 -8.62
N ASN A 78 6.60 16.73 -8.67
CA ASN A 78 7.46 15.69 -9.22
C ASN A 78 7.27 15.45 -10.73
N GLY A 79 6.58 16.34 -11.43
CA GLY A 79 6.49 16.33 -12.90
C GLY A 79 5.43 15.38 -13.47
N VAL A 80 4.49 14.88 -12.67
CA VAL A 80 3.32 14.16 -13.19
C VAL A 80 2.32 15.18 -13.73
N PRO A 81 1.89 15.11 -15.00
CA PRO A 81 0.94 16.07 -15.54
C PRO A 81 -0.44 15.92 -14.88
N ALA A 82 -1.13 17.04 -14.69
CA ALA A 82 -2.46 17.06 -14.05
C ALA A 82 -3.48 16.16 -14.75
N SER A 83 -3.37 16.03 -16.09
CA SER A 83 -4.23 15.17 -16.90
C SER A 83 -4.04 13.67 -16.65
N ALA A 84 -2.92 13.26 -16.02
CA ALA A 84 -2.65 11.88 -15.64
C ALA A 84 -3.06 11.54 -14.19
N ILE A 85 -3.61 12.52 -13.45
CA ILE A 85 -3.95 12.35 -12.03
C ILE A 85 -5.47 12.39 -11.85
N GLU A 86 -6.03 11.34 -11.29
CA GLU A 86 -7.41 11.27 -10.82
C GLU A 86 -7.46 11.17 -9.29
N VAL A 87 -8.52 11.70 -8.67
CA VAL A 87 -8.66 11.74 -7.21
C VAL A 87 -9.96 11.09 -6.78
N GLU A 88 -9.86 10.11 -5.91
CA GLU A 88 -10.93 9.55 -5.10
C GLU A 88 -10.72 10.00 -3.65
N ASN A 89 -11.58 10.84 -3.12
CA ASN A 89 -11.42 11.48 -1.81
C ASN A 89 -12.53 11.14 -0.80
N LYS A 90 -13.24 10.02 -0.98
CA LYS A 90 -14.31 9.59 -0.08
C LYS A 90 -13.89 8.50 0.89
N SER A 91 -12.84 7.76 0.55
CA SER A 91 -12.37 6.60 1.30
C SER A 91 -11.79 6.99 2.65
N GLN A 92 -12.24 6.32 3.73
CA GLN A 92 -11.76 6.53 5.10
C GLN A 92 -11.04 5.30 5.68
N SER A 93 -11.05 4.20 4.95
CA SER A 93 -10.41 2.94 5.36
C SER A 93 -9.76 2.25 4.15
N THR A 94 -8.90 1.26 4.41
CA THR A 94 -8.31 0.46 3.31
C THR A 94 -9.38 -0.33 2.53
N ARG A 95 -10.46 -0.73 3.20
CA ARG A 95 -11.61 -1.33 2.55
C ARG A 95 -12.29 -0.34 1.60
N ASP A 96 -12.58 0.88 2.07
CA ASP A 96 -13.21 1.91 1.25
C ASP A 96 -12.31 2.29 0.06
N ASN A 97 -10.98 2.39 0.30
CA ASN A 97 -10.02 2.60 -0.79
C ASN A 97 -10.19 1.54 -1.88
N ALA A 98 -10.30 0.26 -1.52
CA ALA A 98 -10.54 -0.80 -2.49
C ALA A 98 -11.92 -0.64 -3.16
N GLU A 99 -12.99 -0.55 -2.40
CA GLU A 99 -14.36 -0.50 -2.93
C GLU A 99 -14.61 0.68 -3.88
N PHE A 100 -14.11 1.88 -3.56
CA PHE A 100 -14.32 3.05 -4.40
C PHE A 100 -13.37 3.10 -5.59
N THR A 101 -12.10 2.75 -5.39
CA THR A 101 -11.11 2.72 -6.49
C THR A 101 -11.47 1.64 -7.52
N ILE A 102 -11.92 0.46 -7.12
CA ILE A 102 -12.30 -0.61 -8.04
C ILE A 102 -13.43 -0.17 -8.99
N LYS A 103 -14.35 0.68 -8.54
CA LYS A 103 -15.40 1.24 -9.41
C LYS A 103 -14.80 2.10 -10.53
N LEU A 104 -13.81 2.94 -10.21
CA LEU A 104 -13.08 3.74 -11.18
C LEU A 104 -12.29 2.86 -12.14
N LEU A 105 -11.53 1.89 -11.61
CA LEU A 105 -10.75 0.95 -12.40
C LEU A 105 -11.60 0.21 -13.44
N ARG A 106 -12.78 -0.24 -13.06
CA ARG A 106 -13.71 -0.92 -13.97
C ARG A 106 -14.31 0.01 -15.01
N ALA A 107 -14.67 1.24 -14.62
CA ALA A 107 -15.17 2.25 -15.55
C ALA A 107 -14.14 2.59 -16.64
N GLU A 108 -12.87 2.52 -16.30
CA GLU A 108 -11.75 2.79 -17.19
C GLU A 108 -11.16 1.56 -17.89
N HIS A 109 -11.77 0.39 -17.68
CA HIS A 109 -11.31 -0.90 -18.23
C HIS A 109 -9.89 -1.29 -17.83
N ALA A 110 -9.35 -0.75 -16.71
CA ALA A 110 -8.06 -1.11 -16.17
C ALA A 110 -8.07 -2.57 -15.68
N ARG A 111 -7.02 -3.32 -15.99
CA ARG A 111 -6.86 -4.73 -15.62
C ARG A 111 -5.66 -4.99 -14.73
N ARG A 112 -4.59 -4.24 -14.93
CA ARG A 112 -3.32 -4.39 -14.22
C ARG A 112 -3.06 -3.12 -13.41
N VAL A 113 -3.06 -3.25 -12.10
CA VAL A 113 -3.07 -2.13 -11.15
C VAL A 113 -1.82 -2.19 -10.27
N ILE A 114 -1.08 -1.10 -10.18
CA ILE A 114 0.10 -0.98 -9.32
C ILE A 114 -0.31 -0.21 -8.07
N LEU A 115 -0.32 -0.88 -6.91
CA LEU A 115 -0.64 -0.27 -5.63
C LEU A 115 0.62 0.34 -5.01
N VAL A 116 0.55 1.61 -4.62
CA VAL A 116 1.60 2.33 -3.92
C VAL A 116 1.10 2.72 -2.53
N THR A 117 1.75 2.19 -1.52
CA THR A 117 1.52 2.49 -0.12
C THR A 117 2.80 2.30 0.68
N SER A 118 2.81 2.56 2.00
CA SER A 118 3.98 2.28 2.82
C SER A 118 4.27 0.78 2.91
N TRP A 119 5.55 0.40 2.99
CA TRP A 119 6.00 -0.99 3.01
C TRP A 119 5.26 -1.85 4.06
N TYR A 120 5.06 -1.32 5.28
CA TYR A 120 4.38 -2.05 6.36
C TYR A 120 2.87 -2.24 6.13
N HIS A 121 2.26 -1.45 5.26
CA HIS A 121 0.84 -1.53 4.89
C HIS A 121 0.60 -2.35 3.61
N SER A 122 1.66 -2.68 2.87
CA SER A 122 1.58 -3.22 1.51
C SER A 122 0.85 -4.56 1.42
N ARG A 123 1.12 -5.50 2.34
CA ARG A 123 0.42 -6.79 2.37
C ARG A 123 -1.09 -6.62 2.57
N ARG A 124 -1.51 -5.85 3.57
CA ARG A 124 -2.94 -5.65 3.84
C ARG A 124 -3.63 -4.91 2.68
N ALA A 125 -3.01 -3.89 2.12
CA ALA A 125 -3.56 -3.20 0.96
C ALA A 125 -3.74 -4.16 -0.22
N LEU A 126 -2.68 -4.88 -0.61
CA LEU A 126 -2.72 -5.84 -1.72
C LEU A 126 -3.83 -6.87 -1.53
N LYS A 127 -3.85 -7.55 -0.37
CA LYS A 127 -4.83 -8.59 -0.09
C LYS A 127 -6.27 -8.07 -0.03
N THR A 128 -6.46 -6.81 0.41
CA THR A 128 -7.79 -6.18 0.37
C THR A 128 -8.24 -5.96 -1.07
N PHE A 129 -7.40 -5.39 -1.93
CA PHE A 129 -7.77 -5.16 -3.33
C PHE A 129 -8.01 -6.48 -4.09
N GLU A 130 -7.16 -7.49 -3.92
CA GLU A 130 -7.35 -8.84 -4.49
C GLU A 130 -8.67 -9.49 -4.05
N HIS A 131 -9.05 -9.33 -2.78
CA HIS A 131 -10.29 -9.87 -2.23
C HIS A 131 -11.53 -9.22 -2.88
N TYR A 132 -11.53 -7.88 -3.02
CA TYR A 132 -12.69 -7.14 -3.55
C TYR A 132 -12.79 -7.15 -5.09
N ALA A 133 -11.70 -7.45 -5.80
CA ALA A 133 -11.69 -7.56 -7.26
C ALA A 133 -10.76 -8.68 -7.74
N PRO A 134 -11.14 -9.96 -7.55
CA PRO A 134 -10.35 -11.11 -7.98
C PRO A 134 -10.24 -11.23 -9.52
N ASP A 135 -11.02 -10.45 -10.25
CA ASP A 135 -11.00 -10.33 -11.71
C ASP A 135 -9.93 -9.36 -12.23
N LEU A 136 -9.28 -8.59 -11.34
CA LEU A 136 -8.19 -7.67 -11.67
C LEU A 136 -6.86 -8.23 -11.15
N THR A 137 -5.76 -7.78 -11.75
CA THR A 137 -4.41 -8.14 -11.32
C THR A 137 -3.79 -6.98 -10.57
N PHE A 138 -3.40 -7.20 -9.33
CA PHE A 138 -2.77 -6.19 -8.48
C PHE A 138 -1.31 -6.49 -8.24
N TYR A 139 -0.48 -5.47 -8.28
CA TYR A 139 0.93 -5.49 -7.96
C TYR A 139 1.21 -4.49 -6.83
N SER A 140 2.04 -4.84 -5.89
CA SER A 140 2.47 -3.92 -4.84
C SER A 140 3.85 -3.36 -5.15
N ARG A 141 3.98 -2.03 -5.16
CA ARG A 141 5.24 -1.31 -5.30
C ARG A 141 5.38 -0.29 -4.17
N PRO A 142 5.70 -0.75 -2.96
CA PRO A 142 5.65 0.08 -1.77
C PRO A 142 6.65 1.23 -1.80
N SER A 143 6.34 2.28 -1.04
CA SER A 143 7.31 3.30 -0.65
C SER A 143 8.08 2.80 0.57
N TYR A 144 9.39 2.97 0.49
CA TYR A 144 10.26 2.77 1.64
C TYR A 144 10.66 4.16 2.17
N TYR A 145 10.61 4.34 3.48
CA TYR A 145 11.48 5.33 4.08
C TYR A 145 12.92 4.91 3.82
N ALA A 146 13.86 5.84 3.86
CA ALA A 146 15.25 5.50 4.08
C ALA A 146 15.35 4.88 5.49
N PHE A 147 15.03 3.60 5.56
CA PHE A 147 14.98 2.83 6.79
C PHE A 147 16.36 2.23 7.01
N ASP A 148 17.12 2.83 7.90
CA ASP A 148 18.31 2.19 8.46
C ASP A 148 17.87 1.42 9.72
N TRP A 149 18.18 0.13 9.80
CA TRP A 149 17.98 -0.71 10.98
C TRP A 149 18.56 -0.12 12.26
N LYS A 150 19.61 0.73 12.14
CA LYS A 150 20.22 1.47 13.25
C LYS A 150 19.29 2.50 13.85
N ASP A 151 18.31 2.95 13.09
CA ASP A 151 17.32 3.95 13.50
C ASP A 151 16.01 3.36 13.99
N TRP A 152 15.88 2.03 13.98
CA TRP A 152 14.82 1.29 14.65
C TRP A 152 15.02 1.38 16.18
N PRO A 153 14.14 1.90 16.98
CA PRO A 153 12.72 2.26 16.88
C PRO A 153 12.44 3.78 16.85
N LYS A 154 13.37 4.64 16.43
CA LYS A 154 13.38 6.10 16.65
C LYS A 154 12.40 6.90 15.76
N HIS A 155 11.80 6.32 14.74
CA HIS A 155 11.12 7.10 13.68
C HIS A 155 9.59 7.13 13.74
N GLY A 156 8.94 7.14 14.89
CA GLY A 156 7.49 7.48 14.99
C GLY A 156 6.49 6.58 14.23
N ASN A 157 6.94 5.82 13.24
CA ASN A 157 6.13 4.91 12.44
C ASN A 157 6.08 3.49 13.01
N GLU A 158 6.84 3.22 14.07
CA GLU A 158 6.84 1.94 14.75
C GLU A 158 5.44 1.53 15.21
N HIS A 159 4.69 2.47 15.79
CA HIS A 159 3.31 2.21 16.19
C HIS A 159 2.44 1.80 14.99
N ARG A 160 2.54 2.51 13.85
CA ARG A 160 1.76 2.19 12.64
C ARG A 160 2.09 0.79 12.12
N MET A 161 3.37 0.42 12.10
CA MET A 161 3.81 -0.91 11.69
C MET A 161 3.32 -1.99 12.66
N ARG A 162 3.46 -1.80 13.98
CA ARG A 162 2.96 -2.76 14.98
C ARG A 162 1.46 -2.96 14.87
N MET A 163 0.71 -1.91 14.58
CA MET A 163 -0.74 -1.99 14.34
C MET A 163 -1.10 -2.85 13.13
N GLU A 164 -0.22 -3.01 12.13
CA GLU A 164 -0.51 -3.90 11.00
C GLU A 164 -0.57 -5.37 11.41
N PHE A 165 0.23 -5.80 12.40
CA PHE A 165 0.12 -7.16 12.96
C PHE A 165 -1.20 -7.44 13.65
N LEU A 166 -1.91 -6.40 14.11
CA LEU A 166 -3.27 -6.52 14.66
C LEU A 166 -4.34 -6.36 13.58
N LYS A 167 -4.11 -5.47 12.61
CA LYS A 167 -5.07 -5.20 11.53
C LYS A 167 -5.17 -6.34 10.54
N LEU A 168 -4.07 -7.04 10.21
CA LEU A 168 -4.09 -8.19 9.30
C LEU A 168 -5.06 -9.29 9.77
N PRO A 169 -4.93 -9.87 10.98
CA PRO A 169 -5.92 -10.84 11.48
C PRO A 169 -7.32 -10.22 11.66
N GLY A 170 -7.41 -8.93 12.02
CA GLY A 170 -8.70 -8.24 12.07
C GLY A 170 -9.41 -8.21 10.72
N TYR A 171 -8.72 -7.87 9.65
CA TYR A 171 -9.28 -7.88 8.29
C TYR A 171 -9.72 -9.29 7.85
N TRP A 172 -8.98 -10.31 8.24
CA TRP A 172 -9.38 -11.69 7.98
C TRP A 172 -10.67 -12.07 8.71
N LEU A 173 -10.76 -11.76 10.00
CA LEU A 173 -11.91 -12.14 10.84
C LEU A 173 -13.18 -11.35 10.49
N TRP A 174 -13.08 -10.03 10.23
CA TRP A 174 -14.26 -9.18 10.00
C TRP A 174 -14.65 -9.03 8.54
N TYR A 175 -13.70 -9.11 7.62
CA TYR A 175 -13.96 -8.87 6.20
C TYR A 175 -13.62 -10.07 5.31
N GLY A 176 -13.15 -11.20 5.85
CA GLY A 176 -12.75 -12.37 5.08
C GLY A 176 -11.47 -12.19 4.25
N VAL A 177 -10.74 -11.09 4.43
CA VAL A 177 -9.51 -10.80 3.67
C VAL A 177 -8.38 -11.68 4.18
N ASN A 178 -8.08 -12.76 3.45
CA ASN A 178 -6.98 -13.65 3.80
C ASN A 178 -5.63 -12.92 3.66
N PRO A 179 -4.80 -12.84 4.71
CA PRO A 179 -3.52 -12.15 4.68
C PRO A 179 -2.38 -12.92 3.99
N PHE A 180 -2.60 -14.18 3.61
CA PHE A 180 -1.59 -15.08 3.04
C PHE A 180 -1.75 -15.31 1.54
#